data_ebfbea69f5dfc690e154da3648d2b2c0
#
_entry.id   ebfbea69f5dfc690e154da3648d2b2c0
#
_cell.length_a   1.000
_cell.length_b   1.000
_cell.length_c   1.000
_cell.angle_alpha   90.00
_cell.angle_beta   90.00
_cell.angle_gamma   90.00
#
_symmetry.space_group_name_H-M   'P 1'
#
loop_
_entity.id
_entity.type
_entity.pdbx_description
1 polymer ?
#
loop_
_entity_poly.entity_id
_entity_poly.type
_entity_poly.pdbx_seq_one_letter_code
_entity_poly.pdbx_strand_id
1 'polypeptide(L)'
;LEATVALAEICAERGQRALVGKTVMDDPAANPDYYRDASPEQAVRDTETLIREVEAIGRKSRAGAWPVITPRFIPSCTDEVLRGLGNLAESTGAYVQTHCNEGQWEHDVVLERFGKTDPYALRDFGLLREHSIMAHCPYLTEEEGEMFAELGVAVAHCPTANSYFSSAVAPIQRFRSQGIHVGLGTDISGGYSPSIYENIRQAVLVSRLLETGVNAQLPPEERGGLGEGTRLSLVESFWLATAGGAESLGLPLATFEPGRAFDLQVIDVKRPDSDLTGFGVFDEPIDRLARILYLSTPDNVRQVFTQGVLVCDKDAR
;
A
#
# COMPACT_ATOMS: atom_id res chain seq x y z
N LEU A 1 6.21 14.46 -15.05
CA LEU A 1 7.02 13.38 -15.59
C LEU A 1 8.46 13.39 -15.04
N GLU A 2 9.22 14.49 -15.25
CA GLU A 2 10.64 14.60 -14.84
C GLU A 2 10.90 14.25 -13.36
N ALA A 3 10.12 14.81 -12.44
CA ALA A 3 10.27 14.52 -11.01
C ALA A 3 10.05 13.04 -10.67
N THR A 4 9.16 12.36 -11.40
CA THR A 4 8.87 10.95 -11.21
C THR A 4 10.00 10.06 -11.72
N VAL A 5 10.60 10.42 -12.88
CA VAL A 5 11.80 9.74 -13.41
C VAL A 5 12.96 9.91 -12.43
N ALA A 6 13.22 11.15 -11.97
CA ALA A 6 14.26 11.43 -10.97
C ALA A 6 14.06 10.62 -9.68
N LEU A 7 12.81 10.43 -9.22
CA LEU A 7 12.54 9.56 -8.08
C LEU A 7 12.97 8.12 -8.33
N ALA A 8 12.67 7.57 -9.52
CA ALA A 8 13.09 6.22 -9.90
C ALA A 8 14.61 6.08 -9.93
N GLU A 9 15.32 7.08 -10.47
CA GLU A 9 16.78 7.13 -10.48
C GLU A 9 17.37 7.14 -9.07
N ILE A 10 16.84 8.01 -8.18
CA ILE A 10 17.30 8.11 -6.78
C ILE A 10 17.05 6.79 -6.05
N CYS A 11 15.90 6.16 -6.23
CA CYS A 11 15.61 4.85 -5.64
C CYS A 11 16.62 3.80 -6.11
N ALA A 12 16.90 3.76 -7.43
CA ALA A 12 17.85 2.83 -8.00
C ALA A 12 19.29 3.05 -7.47
N GLU A 13 19.75 4.31 -7.41
CA GLU A 13 21.06 4.70 -6.89
C GLU A 13 21.22 4.36 -5.41
N ARG A 14 20.16 4.54 -4.62
CA ARG A 14 20.15 4.23 -3.17
C ARG A 14 19.94 2.76 -2.88
N GLY A 15 19.70 1.93 -3.89
CA GLY A 15 19.43 0.51 -3.72
C GLY A 15 18.04 0.24 -3.11
N GLN A 16 17.12 1.17 -3.21
CA GLN A 16 15.73 1.00 -2.80
C GLN A 16 14.91 0.41 -3.95
N ARG A 17 14.25 -0.71 -3.69
CA ARG A 17 13.27 -1.28 -4.63
C ARG A 17 12.02 -0.39 -4.67
N ALA A 18 11.53 -0.09 -5.87
CA ALA A 18 10.40 0.81 -6.02
C ALA A 18 9.50 0.48 -7.22
N LEU A 19 8.20 0.61 -7.03
CA LEU A 19 7.24 0.79 -8.11
C LEU A 19 6.94 2.29 -8.19
N VAL A 20 7.18 2.90 -9.36
CA VAL A 20 7.13 4.36 -9.52
C VAL A 20 6.16 4.72 -10.62
N GLY A 21 5.17 5.58 -10.30
CA GLY A 21 4.13 6.03 -11.21
C GLY A 21 3.90 7.53 -11.16
N LYS A 22 3.67 8.12 -12.34
CA LYS A 22 3.18 9.49 -12.44
C LYS A 22 1.69 9.50 -12.07
N THR A 23 1.34 10.27 -11.06
CA THR A 23 -0.06 10.50 -10.73
C THR A 23 -0.77 11.23 -11.86
N VAL A 24 -1.87 10.66 -12.34
CA VAL A 24 -2.68 11.24 -13.42
C VAL A 24 -3.94 11.87 -12.82
N MET A 25 -4.17 13.13 -13.17
CA MET A 25 -5.33 13.92 -12.78
C MET A 25 -5.63 14.91 -13.91
N ASP A 26 -6.70 14.76 -14.64
CA ASP A 26 -7.02 15.60 -15.79
C ASP A 26 -8.40 16.24 -15.76
N ASP A 27 -9.29 15.85 -14.80
CA ASP A 27 -10.64 16.42 -14.71
C ASP A 27 -10.59 17.88 -14.23
N PRO A 28 -11.02 18.86 -15.05
CA PRO A 28 -11.01 20.28 -14.69
C PRO A 28 -12.02 20.64 -13.59
N ALA A 29 -13.03 19.82 -13.37
CA ALA A 29 -14.01 20.06 -12.31
C ALA A 29 -13.46 19.68 -10.92
N ALA A 30 -12.51 18.74 -10.87
CA ALA A 30 -11.97 18.20 -9.62
C ALA A 30 -10.56 18.70 -9.30
N ASN A 31 -9.84 19.26 -10.27
CA ASN A 31 -8.42 19.60 -10.10
C ASN A 31 -8.10 21.03 -10.52
N PRO A 32 -7.31 21.80 -9.73
CA PRO A 32 -6.86 23.12 -10.11
C PRO A 32 -5.86 23.07 -11.25
N ASP A 33 -5.84 24.13 -12.08
CA ASP A 33 -5.03 24.18 -13.31
C ASP A 33 -3.53 23.99 -13.09
N TYR A 34 -3.00 24.40 -11.94
CA TYR A 34 -1.56 24.43 -11.70
C TYR A 34 -0.92 23.06 -11.47
N TYR A 35 -1.71 22.00 -11.26
CA TYR A 35 -1.16 20.64 -11.14
C TYR A 35 -2.01 19.57 -11.85
N ARG A 36 -2.93 19.99 -12.69
CA ARG A 36 -3.71 19.12 -13.56
C ARG A 36 -2.95 18.80 -14.85
N ASP A 37 -3.11 17.57 -15.34
CA ASP A 37 -2.64 17.21 -16.67
C ASP A 37 -3.34 18.07 -17.74
N ALA A 38 -2.59 18.45 -18.79
CA ALA A 38 -3.07 19.39 -19.80
C ALA A 38 -4.20 18.80 -20.67
N SER A 39 -4.17 17.51 -20.92
CA SER A 39 -5.22 16.76 -21.59
C SER A 39 -5.11 15.25 -21.31
N PRO A 40 -6.21 14.47 -21.53
CA PRO A 40 -6.19 13.01 -21.44
C PRO A 40 -5.06 12.37 -22.27
N GLU A 41 -4.89 12.81 -23.53
CA GLU A 41 -3.88 12.25 -24.44
C GLU A 41 -2.46 12.56 -23.96
N GLN A 42 -2.22 13.75 -23.40
CA GLN A 42 -0.91 14.09 -22.85
C GLN A 42 -0.60 13.25 -21.61
N ALA A 43 -1.57 13.07 -20.73
CA ALA A 43 -1.41 12.24 -19.54
C ALA A 43 -1.07 10.78 -19.88
N VAL A 44 -1.73 10.20 -20.88
CA VAL A 44 -1.45 8.84 -21.37
C VAL A 44 -0.05 8.78 -22.02
N ARG A 45 0.33 9.74 -22.88
CA ARG A 45 1.68 9.79 -23.48
C ARG A 45 2.78 9.92 -22.45
N ASP A 46 2.57 10.77 -21.44
CA ASP A 46 3.54 10.95 -20.34
C ASP A 46 3.69 9.67 -19.52
N THR A 47 2.58 8.96 -19.27
CA THR A 47 2.60 7.67 -18.59
C THR A 47 3.32 6.61 -19.42
N GLU A 48 3.06 6.54 -20.72
CA GLU A 48 3.79 5.64 -21.63
C GLU A 48 5.29 5.94 -21.67
N THR A 49 5.66 7.23 -21.66
CA THR A 49 7.06 7.65 -21.59
C THR A 49 7.69 7.24 -20.27
N LEU A 50 6.99 7.45 -19.14
CA LEU A 50 7.43 7.00 -17.83
C LEU A 50 7.69 5.49 -17.79
N ILE A 51 6.80 4.69 -18.37
CA ILE A 51 6.98 3.22 -18.42
C ILE A 51 8.33 2.89 -19.06
N ARG A 52 8.66 3.45 -20.21
CA ARG A 52 9.94 3.20 -20.89
C ARG A 52 11.16 3.62 -20.07
N GLU A 53 11.09 4.81 -19.45
CA GLU A 53 12.19 5.36 -18.65
C GLU A 53 12.42 4.53 -17.39
N VAL A 54 11.37 4.21 -16.63
CA VAL A 54 11.49 3.43 -15.39
C VAL A 54 11.96 2.00 -15.67
N GLU A 55 11.48 1.37 -16.73
CA GLU A 55 12.02 0.07 -17.16
C GLU A 55 13.51 0.13 -17.52
N ALA A 56 13.95 1.18 -18.20
CA ALA A 56 15.37 1.36 -18.53
C ALA A 56 16.23 1.54 -17.28
N ILE A 57 15.73 2.26 -16.26
CA ILE A 57 16.35 2.41 -14.95
C ILE A 57 16.37 1.05 -14.22
N GLY A 58 15.23 0.36 -14.18
CA GLY A 58 15.08 -0.94 -13.49
C GLY A 58 16.01 -2.01 -14.02
N ARG A 59 16.22 -2.08 -15.35
CA ARG A 59 17.19 -3.01 -15.97
C ARG A 59 18.63 -2.79 -15.53
N LYS A 60 18.98 -1.59 -15.09
CA LYS A 60 20.32 -1.22 -14.59
C LYS A 60 20.41 -1.28 -13.08
N SER A 61 19.28 -1.25 -12.39
CA SER A 61 19.22 -1.28 -10.93
C SER A 61 19.31 -2.68 -10.39
N ARG A 62 20.18 -2.89 -9.39
CA ARG A 62 20.26 -4.17 -8.68
C ARG A 62 19.03 -4.43 -7.81
N ALA A 63 18.46 -3.39 -7.22
CA ALA A 63 17.27 -3.49 -6.39
C ALA A 63 15.99 -3.70 -7.22
N GLY A 64 15.97 -3.15 -8.44
CA GLY A 64 14.83 -3.12 -9.34
C GLY A 64 14.00 -1.84 -9.19
N ALA A 65 13.49 -1.38 -10.32
CA ALA A 65 12.45 -0.35 -10.40
C ALA A 65 11.44 -0.78 -11.46
N TRP A 66 10.16 -0.63 -11.15
CA TRP A 66 9.07 -1.00 -12.06
C TRP A 66 8.13 0.19 -12.26
N PRO A 67 7.64 0.40 -13.48
CA PRO A 67 6.63 1.40 -13.71
C PRO A 67 5.28 0.95 -13.17
N VAL A 68 4.48 1.91 -12.70
CA VAL A 68 3.10 1.66 -12.31
C VAL A 68 2.19 2.76 -12.86
N ILE A 69 1.14 2.38 -13.56
CA ILE A 69 0.10 3.27 -14.09
C ILE A 69 -0.72 3.76 -12.90
N THR A 70 -0.79 5.09 -12.71
CA THR A 70 -1.33 5.67 -11.49
C THR A 70 -2.39 6.75 -11.79
N PRO A 71 -3.62 6.41 -12.20
CA PRO A 71 -4.72 7.35 -12.02
C PRO A 71 -4.84 7.61 -10.51
N ARG A 72 -4.95 8.88 -10.10
CA ARG A 72 -5.02 9.19 -8.66
C ARG A 72 -6.21 8.47 -8.02
N PHE A 73 -7.40 8.71 -8.54
CA PHE A 73 -8.67 8.05 -8.23
C PHE A 73 -9.72 8.49 -9.25
N ILE A 74 -10.84 7.80 -9.34
CA ILE A 74 -11.88 8.06 -10.35
C ILE A 74 -12.36 9.53 -10.35
N PRO A 75 -12.67 10.18 -9.19
CA PRO A 75 -13.19 11.54 -9.21
C PRO A 75 -12.25 12.60 -9.79
N SER A 76 -10.95 12.37 -9.83
CA SER A 76 -9.97 13.32 -10.37
C SER A 76 -9.62 13.11 -11.84
N CYS A 77 -10.21 12.10 -12.47
CA CYS A 77 -9.89 11.66 -13.82
C CYS A 77 -11.14 11.71 -14.74
N THR A 78 -10.94 12.12 -15.99
CA THR A 78 -11.98 11.96 -17.00
C THR A 78 -12.14 10.50 -17.45
N ASP A 79 -13.30 10.16 -18.01
CA ASP A 79 -13.53 8.81 -18.57
C ASP A 79 -12.54 8.49 -19.69
N GLU A 80 -12.13 9.52 -20.43
CA GLU A 80 -11.19 9.40 -21.55
C GLU A 80 -9.80 8.98 -21.06
N VAL A 81 -9.27 9.63 -20.02
CA VAL A 81 -7.96 9.26 -19.46
C VAL A 81 -7.99 7.91 -18.78
N LEU A 82 -9.06 7.59 -18.02
CA LEU A 82 -9.20 6.28 -17.39
C LEU A 82 -9.19 5.15 -18.43
N ARG A 83 -9.92 5.32 -19.54
CA ARG A 83 -9.93 4.35 -20.65
C ARG A 83 -8.56 4.26 -21.34
N GLY A 84 -7.91 5.40 -21.57
CA GLY A 84 -6.56 5.45 -22.14
C GLY A 84 -5.52 4.72 -21.28
N LEU A 85 -5.58 4.91 -19.96
CA LEU A 85 -4.70 4.22 -19.02
C LEU A 85 -4.99 2.71 -18.92
N GLY A 86 -6.27 2.31 -18.99
CA GLY A 86 -6.63 0.89 -19.07
C GLY A 86 -6.10 0.20 -20.33
N ASN A 87 -6.23 0.83 -21.50
CA ASN A 87 -5.66 0.33 -22.75
C ASN A 87 -4.12 0.24 -22.67
N LEU A 88 -3.48 1.22 -22.01
CA LEU A 88 -2.04 1.21 -21.78
C LEU A 88 -1.63 0.07 -20.84
N ALA A 89 -2.40 -0.20 -19.80
CA ALA A 89 -2.18 -1.32 -18.90
C ALA A 89 -2.30 -2.67 -19.63
N GLU A 90 -3.29 -2.83 -20.50
CA GLU A 90 -3.47 -4.02 -21.30
C GLU A 90 -2.30 -4.25 -22.28
N SER A 91 -1.87 -3.20 -22.98
CA SER A 91 -0.83 -3.31 -24.02
C SER A 91 0.56 -3.49 -23.45
N THR A 92 0.86 -2.98 -22.24
CA THR A 92 2.20 -3.02 -21.63
C THR A 92 2.36 -4.09 -20.57
N GLY A 93 1.27 -4.52 -19.94
CA GLY A 93 1.31 -5.39 -18.76
C GLY A 93 1.88 -4.70 -17.50
N ALA A 94 2.00 -3.38 -17.51
CA ALA A 94 2.48 -2.61 -16.36
C ALA A 94 1.52 -2.73 -15.18
N TYR A 95 2.06 -2.62 -13.97
CA TYR A 95 1.26 -2.52 -12.75
C TYR A 95 0.29 -1.35 -12.82
N VAL A 96 -0.81 -1.46 -12.10
CA VAL A 96 -1.78 -0.38 -11.89
C VAL A 96 -1.90 -0.11 -10.40
N GLN A 97 -1.95 1.15 -9.99
CA GLN A 97 -2.34 1.52 -8.62
C GLN A 97 -3.29 2.71 -8.66
N THR A 98 -4.25 2.71 -7.73
CA THR A 98 -5.16 3.82 -7.54
C THR A 98 -5.79 3.75 -6.16
N HIS A 99 -6.40 4.85 -5.68
CA HIS A 99 -7.30 4.82 -4.55
C HIS A 99 -8.62 4.17 -4.99
N CYS A 100 -9.25 3.45 -4.10
CA CYS A 100 -10.50 2.76 -4.37
C CYS A 100 -11.40 2.87 -3.14
N ASN A 101 -12.49 3.60 -3.28
CA ASN A 101 -13.52 3.84 -2.27
C ASN A 101 -12.93 4.13 -0.86
N GLU A 102 -11.97 5.06 -0.76
CA GLU A 102 -11.29 5.43 0.49
C GLU A 102 -12.28 5.97 1.53
N GLY A 103 -13.23 6.79 1.08
CA GLY A 103 -14.21 7.44 1.94
C GLY A 103 -15.59 7.52 1.30
N GLN A 104 -16.59 7.85 2.12
CA GLN A 104 -17.98 7.95 1.67
C GLN A 104 -18.15 8.90 0.48
N TRP A 105 -17.46 10.04 0.50
CA TRP A 105 -17.54 11.02 -0.59
C TRP A 105 -17.09 10.45 -1.94
N GLU A 106 -15.97 9.75 -1.99
CA GLU A 106 -15.47 9.10 -3.22
C GLU A 106 -16.48 8.10 -3.72
N HIS A 107 -16.91 7.19 -2.83
CA HIS A 107 -17.91 6.18 -3.14
C HIS A 107 -19.20 6.78 -3.74
N ASP A 108 -19.73 7.83 -3.10
CA ASP A 108 -20.98 8.48 -3.55
C ASP A 108 -20.81 9.16 -4.91
N VAL A 109 -19.69 9.86 -5.16
CA VAL A 109 -19.37 10.49 -6.45
C VAL A 109 -19.28 9.47 -7.57
N VAL A 110 -18.63 8.33 -7.34
CA VAL A 110 -18.52 7.28 -8.35
C VAL A 110 -19.86 6.62 -8.62
N LEU A 111 -20.62 6.35 -7.58
CA LEU A 111 -21.98 5.79 -7.71
C LEU A 111 -22.93 6.74 -8.47
N GLU A 112 -22.87 8.05 -8.21
CA GLU A 112 -23.63 9.06 -8.94
C GLU A 112 -23.22 9.14 -10.41
N ARG A 113 -21.91 9.11 -10.69
CA ARG A 113 -21.36 9.25 -12.06
C ARG A 113 -21.63 8.03 -12.94
N PHE A 114 -21.55 6.81 -12.40
CA PHE A 114 -21.58 5.58 -13.19
C PHE A 114 -22.73 4.62 -12.85
N GLY A 115 -23.50 4.87 -11.79
CA GLY A 115 -24.51 3.94 -11.30
C GLY A 115 -23.93 2.62 -10.78
N LYS A 116 -22.65 2.60 -10.46
CA LYS A 116 -21.89 1.45 -9.92
C LYS A 116 -20.76 1.94 -9.03
N THR A 117 -20.23 1.04 -8.20
CA THR A 117 -19.14 1.32 -7.26
C THR A 117 -17.79 1.37 -7.96
N ASP A 118 -16.77 1.88 -7.25
CA ASP A 118 -15.38 2.03 -7.74
C ASP A 118 -14.81 0.75 -8.36
N PRO A 119 -14.90 -0.44 -7.72
CA PRO A 119 -14.39 -1.69 -8.28
C PRO A 119 -14.96 -2.02 -9.66
N TYR A 120 -16.28 -1.89 -9.82
CA TYR A 120 -16.92 -2.16 -11.09
C TYR A 120 -16.59 -1.11 -12.16
N ALA A 121 -16.48 0.15 -11.77
CA ALA A 121 -16.06 1.22 -12.69
C ALA A 121 -14.61 1.03 -13.14
N LEU A 122 -13.69 0.75 -12.22
CA LEU A 122 -12.28 0.48 -12.53
C LEU A 122 -12.12 -0.76 -13.45
N ARG A 123 -12.92 -1.81 -13.21
CA ARG A 123 -12.95 -2.99 -14.09
C ARG A 123 -13.38 -2.61 -15.51
N ASP A 124 -14.43 -1.82 -15.66
CA ASP A 124 -14.97 -1.42 -16.96
C ASP A 124 -14.00 -0.52 -17.75
N PHE A 125 -13.09 0.19 -17.06
CA PHE A 125 -11.99 0.92 -17.67
C PHE A 125 -10.76 0.04 -17.95
N GLY A 126 -10.71 -1.22 -17.53
CA GLY A 126 -9.57 -2.12 -17.70
C GLY A 126 -8.43 -1.89 -16.70
N LEU A 127 -8.73 -1.19 -15.60
CA LEU A 127 -7.77 -0.85 -14.54
C LEU A 127 -7.79 -1.83 -13.36
N LEU A 128 -8.81 -2.70 -13.27
CA LEU A 128 -8.92 -3.76 -12.27
C LEU A 128 -8.53 -5.10 -12.91
N ARG A 129 -7.31 -5.56 -12.64
CA ARG A 129 -6.70 -6.72 -13.29
C ARG A 129 -5.60 -7.33 -12.42
N GLU A 130 -5.02 -8.44 -12.84
CA GLU A 130 -3.79 -8.96 -12.22
C GLU A 130 -2.69 -7.88 -12.19
N HIS A 131 -1.98 -7.79 -11.08
CA HIS A 131 -1.00 -6.72 -10.79
C HIS A 131 -1.59 -5.31 -10.59
N SER A 132 -2.89 -5.22 -10.29
CA SER A 132 -3.48 -3.97 -9.80
C SER A 132 -3.45 -3.93 -8.28
N ILE A 133 -3.06 -2.78 -7.73
CA ILE A 133 -3.03 -2.50 -6.29
C ILE A 133 -4.04 -1.40 -5.99
N MET A 134 -5.08 -1.74 -5.24
CA MET A 134 -6.13 -0.83 -4.82
C MET A 134 -5.86 -0.37 -3.40
N ALA A 135 -5.64 0.93 -3.21
CA ALA A 135 -5.44 1.48 -1.88
C ALA A 135 -6.78 1.63 -1.14
N HIS A 136 -6.76 1.39 0.16
CA HIS A 136 -7.84 1.57 1.14
C HIS A 136 -8.92 0.50 1.12
N CYS A 137 -9.89 0.57 0.24
CA CYS A 137 -10.99 -0.39 0.04
C CYS A 137 -11.92 -0.65 1.24
N PRO A 138 -12.25 0.30 2.13
CA PRO A 138 -13.07 0.01 3.31
C PRO A 138 -14.53 -0.33 2.97
N TYR A 139 -15.03 0.07 1.80
CA TYR A 139 -16.43 -0.13 1.39
C TYR A 139 -16.63 -1.33 0.44
N LEU A 140 -15.63 -2.18 0.23
CA LEU A 140 -15.80 -3.39 -0.59
C LEU A 140 -16.91 -4.28 -0.04
N THR A 141 -17.83 -4.68 -0.93
CA THR A 141 -18.82 -5.73 -0.64
C THR A 141 -18.19 -7.13 -0.69
N GLU A 142 -18.94 -8.16 -0.34
CA GLU A 142 -18.48 -9.54 -0.46
C GLU A 142 -18.24 -9.93 -1.91
N GLU A 143 -19.17 -9.59 -2.81
CA GLU A 143 -19.07 -9.88 -4.25
C GLU A 143 -17.90 -9.15 -4.92
N GLU A 144 -17.63 -7.92 -4.50
CA GLU A 144 -16.46 -7.18 -4.99
C GLU A 144 -15.15 -7.79 -4.48
N GLY A 145 -15.13 -8.30 -3.25
CA GLY A 145 -14.00 -9.03 -2.71
C GLY A 145 -13.74 -10.34 -3.48
N GLU A 146 -14.77 -11.10 -3.81
CA GLU A 146 -14.65 -12.29 -4.66
C GLU A 146 -14.08 -11.92 -6.04
N MET A 147 -14.57 -10.86 -6.66
CA MET A 147 -14.04 -10.34 -7.94
C MET A 147 -12.55 -9.95 -7.84
N PHE A 148 -12.13 -9.32 -6.72
CA PHE A 148 -10.72 -8.97 -6.51
C PHE A 148 -9.85 -10.24 -6.44
N ALA A 149 -10.29 -11.24 -5.70
CA ALA A 149 -9.58 -12.51 -5.60
C ALA A 149 -9.50 -13.24 -6.95
N GLU A 150 -10.59 -13.29 -7.72
CA GLU A 150 -10.63 -13.92 -9.04
C GLU A 150 -9.71 -13.23 -10.06
N LEU A 151 -9.61 -11.90 -10.00
CA LEU A 151 -8.77 -11.09 -10.90
C LEU A 151 -7.31 -10.97 -10.44
N GLY A 152 -6.96 -11.46 -9.26
CA GLY A 152 -5.62 -11.32 -8.69
C GLY A 152 -5.29 -9.88 -8.29
N VAL A 153 -6.30 -9.08 -7.93
CA VAL A 153 -6.14 -7.70 -7.46
C VAL A 153 -5.67 -7.69 -6.01
N ALA A 154 -4.69 -6.85 -5.70
CA ALA A 154 -4.20 -6.68 -4.34
C ALA A 154 -4.78 -5.42 -3.67
N VAL A 155 -4.87 -5.45 -2.35
CA VAL A 155 -5.26 -4.30 -1.52
C VAL A 155 -4.06 -3.77 -0.74
N ALA A 156 -3.84 -2.46 -0.81
CA ALA A 156 -2.91 -1.76 0.08
C ALA A 156 -3.69 -1.21 1.29
N HIS A 157 -3.57 -1.89 2.43
CA HIS A 157 -4.21 -1.44 3.67
C HIS A 157 -3.43 -0.27 4.28
N CYS A 158 -4.08 0.88 4.41
CA CYS A 158 -3.49 2.11 4.92
C CYS A 158 -4.19 2.55 6.22
N PRO A 159 -4.03 1.81 7.33
CA PRO A 159 -4.87 1.98 8.53
C PRO A 159 -4.76 3.37 9.16
N THR A 160 -3.58 4.00 9.11
CA THR A 160 -3.37 5.35 9.64
C THR A 160 -4.16 6.39 8.84
N ALA A 161 -4.04 6.38 7.51
CA ALA A 161 -4.76 7.31 6.64
C ALA A 161 -6.28 7.09 6.71
N ASN A 162 -6.72 5.86 6.63
CA ASN A 162 -8.13 5.49 6.75
C ASN A 162 -8.76 6.01 8.06
N SER A 163 -8.06 5.86 9.18
CA SER A 163 -8.55 6.34 10.48
C SER A 163 -8.56 7.87 10.56
N TYR A 164 -7.58 8.52 9.92
CA TYR A 164 -7.38 9.96 10.00
C TYR A 164 -8.29 10.75 9.05
N PHE A 165 -8.47 10.28 7.82
CA PHE A 165 -9.25 10.96 6.79
C PHE A 165 -10.69 10.50 6.70
N SER A 166 -10.90 9.22 6.53
CA SER A 166 -12.22 8.70 6.17
C SER A 166 -13.02 8.15 7.34
N SER A 167 -12.37 7.98 8.51
CA SER A 167 -12.98 7.32 9.68
C SER A 167 -13.59 5.94 9.33
N ALA A 168 -13.06 5.29 8.32
CA ALA A 168 -13.51 4.00 7.80
C ALA A 168 -12.31 3.06 7.69
N VAL A 169 -12.43 1.82 8.15
CA VAL A 169 -11.34 0.84 8.20
C VAL A 169 -11.73 -0.41 7.43
N ALA A 170 -10.83 -0.88 6.56
CA ALA A 170 -11.03 -2.07 5.78
C ALA A 170 -11.02 -3.35 6.65
N PRO A 171 -11.94 -4.31 6.43
CA PRO A 171 -12.04 -5.57 7.16
C PRO A 171 -11.04 -6.61 6.62
N ILE A 172 -9.76 -6.44 6.94
CA ILE A 172 -8.64 -7.17 6.33
C ILE A 172 -8.73 -8.69 6.51
N GLN A 173 -9.21 -9.18 7.64
CA GLN A 173 -9.37 -10.63 7.83
C GLN A 173 -10.41 -11.22 6.85
N ARG A 174 -11.48 -10.48 6.55
CA ARG A 174 -12.45 -10.88 5.52
C ARG A 174 -11.77 -10.95 4.14
N PHE A 175 -11.00 -9.93 3.76
CA PHE A 175 -10.29 -9.92 2.48
C PHE A 175 -9.34 -11.12 2.33
N ARG A 176 -8.57 -11.40 3.37
CA ARG A 176 -7.66 -12.54 3.40
C ARG A 176 -8.41 -13.89 3.30
N SER A 177 -9.55 -14.01 3.98
CA SER A 177 -10.38 -15.23 3.90
C SER A 177 -11.01 -15.44 2.52
N GLN A 178 -11.22 -14.38 1.75
CA GLN A 178 -11.65 -14.42 0.35
C GLN A 178 -10.50 -14.70 -0.63
N GLY A 179 -9.25 -14.76 -0.17
CA GLY A 179 -8.07 -14.99 -1.02
C GLY A 179 -7.48 -13.74 -1.66
N ILE A 180 -7.89 -12.55 -1.23
CA ILE A 180 -7.31 -11.29 -1.70
C ILE A 180 -5.90 -11.13 -1.11
N HIS A 181 -4.93 -10.79 -1.95
CA HIS A 181 -3.60 -10.40 -1.51
C HIS A 181 -3.67 -9.02 -0.82
N VAL A 182 -3.09 -8.92 0.37
CA VAL A 182 -3.11 -7.67 1.13
C VAL A 182 -1.71 -7.33 1.60
N GLY A 183 -1.25 -6.12 1.27
CA GLY A 183 -0.06 -5.49 1.82
C GLY A 183 -0.41 -4.32 2.72
N LEU A 184 0.57 -3.83 3.48
CA LEU A 184 0.44 -2.68 4.36
C LEU A 184 1.07 -1.45 3.72
N GLY A 185 0.38 -0.31 3.73
CA GLY A 185 0.84 0.96 3.22
C GLY A 185 0.84 2.07 4.27
N THR A 186 1.69 3.08 4.09
CA THR A 186 1.72 4.27 4.96
C THR A 186 0.82 5.38 4.47
N ASP A 187 0.61 5.42 3.16
CA ASP A 187 -0.09 6.52 2.49
C ASP A 187 0.43 7.91 2.95
N ILE A 188 1.77 8.03 3.01
CA ILE A 188 2.40 9.30 3.37
C ILE A 188 2.21 10.33 2.23
N SER A 189 1.62 11.51 2.46
CA SER A 189 1.25 12.16 3.69
C SER A 189 -0.27 12.26 3.94
N GLY A 190 -1.08 11.36 3.41
CA GLY A 190 -2.43 11.10 3.90
C GLY A 190 -2.35 10.43 5.28
N GLY A 191 -1.48 9.44 5.45
CA GLY A 191 -1.00 9.02 6.75
C GLY A 191 0.07 9.97 7.30
N TYR A 192 0.06 10.30 8.57
CA TYR A 192 0.97 11.26 9.21
C TYR A 192 2.39 10.72 9.45
N SER A 193 2.65 9.45 9.22
CA SER A 193 3.94 8.80 9.49
C SER A 193 4.45 8.00 8.30
N PRO A 194 5.72 8.18 7.88
CA PRO A 194 6.34 7.36 6.84
C PRO A 194 6.75 5.96 7.34
N SER A 195 6.55 5.67 8.63
CA SER A 195 6.99 4.43 9.25
C SER A 195 5.99 3.31 9.03
N ILE A 196 6.42 2.22 8.36
CA ILE A 196 5.60 1.01 8.26
C ILE A 196 5.38 0.34 9.62
N TYR A 197 6.30 0.52 10.58
CA TYR A 197 6.11 0.05 11.96
C TYR A 197 4.90 0.71 12.62
N GLU A 198 4.67 1.99 12.35
CA GLU A 198 3.47 2.69 12.84
C GLU A 198 2.20 2.07 12.25
N ASN A 199 2.21 1.77 10.95
CA ASN A 199 1.06 1.13 10.32
C ASN A 199 0.83 -0.32 10.80
N ILE A 200 1.88 -1.07 11.17
CA ILE A 200 1.71 -2.37 11.85
C ILE A 200 0.93 -2.20 13.17
N ARG A 201 1.30 -1.20 13.98
CA ARG A 201 0.63 -0.90 15.27
C ARG A 201 -0.81 -0.47 15.05
N GLN A 202 -1.04 0.41 14.08
CA GLN A 202 -2.37 0.89 13.73
C GLN A 202 -3.27 -0.23 13.19
N ALA A 203 -2.77 -1.12 12.34
CA ALA A 203 -3.54 -2.25 11.83
C ALA A 203 -4.06 -3.15 12.96
N VAL A 204 -3.20 -3.44 13.96
CA VAL A 204 -3.64 -4.17 15.17
C VAL A 204 -4.71 -3.39 15.94
N LEU A 205 -4.49 -2.10 16.16
CA LEU A 205 -5.41 -1.27 16.95
C LEU A 205 -6.77 -1.14 16.29
N VAL A 206 -6.80 -0.72 15.02
CA VAL A 206 -8.06 -0.46 14.30
C VAL A 206 -8.88 -1.73 14.06
N SER A 207 -8.22 -2.87 13.84
CA SER A 207 -8.92 -4.15 13.69
C SER A 207 -9.67 -4.58 14.97
N ARG A 208 -9.15 -4.21 16.15
CA ARG A 208 -9.82 -4.43 17.44
C ARG A 208 -11.04 -3.52 17.59
N LEU A 209 -10.91 -2.25 17.20
CA LEU A 209 -12.03 -1.32 17.21
C LEU A 209 -13.12 -1.74 16.22
N LEU A 210 -12.71 -2.23 15.06
CA LEU A 210 -13.62 -2.75 14.04
C LEU A 210 -14.38 -4.02 14.50
N GLU A 211 -13.72 -4.89 15.29
CA GLU A 211 -14.36 -6.09 15.81
C GLU A 211 -15.46 -5.77 16.83
N THR A 212 -15.20 -4.85 17.74
CA THR A 212 -16.06 -4.64 18.91
C THR A 212 -16.96 -3.42 18.80
N GLY A 213 -16.68 -2.51 17.85
CA GLY A 213 -17.24 -1.16 17.86
C GLY A 213 -16.71 -0.32 19.04
N VAL A 214 -17.03 0.96 19.08
CA VAL A 214 -16.39 1.92 20.00
C VAL A 214 -17.35 2.66 20.94
N ASN A 215 -18.66 2.62 20.70
CA ASN A 215 -19.60 3.39 21.49
C ASN A 215 -19.89 2.69 22.84
N ALA A 216 -19.18 3.09 23.90
CA ALA A 216 -19.32 2.54 25.24
C ALA A 216 -20.69 2.77 25.88
N GLN A 217 -21.53 3.65 25.32
CA GLN A 217 -22.89 3.91 25.81
C GLN A 217 -23.89 2.83 25.36
N LEU A 218 -23.49 2.01 24.35
CA LEU A 218 -24.30 0.92 23.82
C LEU A 218 -23.81 -0.42 24.37
N PRO A 219 -24.73 -1.41 24.50
CA PRO A 219 -24.34 -2.80 24.73
C PRO A 219 -23.35 -3.27 23.64
N PRO A 220 -22.44 -4.22 23.92
CA PRO A 220 -21.42 -4.67 22.96
C PRO A 220 -21.96 -5.04 21.59
N GLU A 221 -23.09 -5.72 21.52
CA GLU A 221 -23.77 -6.18 20.30
C GLU A 221 -24.36 -5.05 19.44
N GLU A 222 -24.55 -3.86 20.01
CA GLU A 222 -25.12 -2.70 19.33
C GLU A 222 -24.05 -1.66 18.93
N ARG A 223 -22.77 -1.88 19.25
CA ARG A 223 -21.68 -0.93 19.01
C ARG A 223 -21.24 -0.81 17.54
N GLY A 224 -21.85 -1.58 16.66
CA GLY A 224 -21.51 -1.58 15.21
C GLY A 224 -20.20 -2.30 14.90
N GLY A 225 -19.72 -3.17 15.77
CA GLY A 225 -18.58 -4.04 15.50
C GLY A 225 -18.94 -5.16 14.52
N LEU A 226 -17.93 -5.62 13.75
CA LEU A 226 -18.08 -6.72 12.80
C LEU A 226 -18.04 -8.12 13.44
N GLY A 227 -17.71 -8.20 14.71
CA GLY A 227 -17.71 -9.47 15.46
C GLY A 227 -16.39 -10.23 15.43
N GLU A 228 -16.41 -11.41 16.06
CA GLU A 228 -15.24 -12.27 16.25
C GLU A 228 -14.60 -12.66 14.89
N GLY A 229 -13.28 -12.71 14.88
CA GLY A 229 -12.50 -13.04 13.68
C GLY A 229 -12.05 -11.84 12.85
N THR A 230 -12.41 -10.61 13.27
CA THR A 230 -11.99 -9.38 12.57
C THR A 230 -10.59 -8.91 12.99
N ARG A 231 -10.12 -9.28 14.19
CA ARG A 231 -8.82 -8.83 14.73
C ARG A 231 -7.63 -9.34 13.92
N LEU A 232 -6.68 -8.44 13.72
CA LEU A 232 -5.33 -8.79 13.32
C LEU A 232 -4.44 -8.96 14.55
N SER A 233 -3.69 -10.04 14.60
CA SER A 233 -2.58 -10.19 15.53
C SER A 233 -1.39 -9.34 15.11
N LEU A 234 -0.44 -9.14 16.01
CA LEU A 234 0.81 -8.44 15.69
C LEU A 234 1.63 -9.17 14.60
N VAL A 235 1.64 -10.50 14.65
CA VAL A 235 2.34 -11.33 13.66
C VAL A 235 1.69 -11.21 12.27
N GLU A 236 0.38 -11.23 12.19
CA GLU A 236 -0.33 -11.02 10.92
C GLU A 236 -0.09 -9.63 10.38
N SER A 237 -0.12 -8.59 11.21
CA SER A 237 0.17 -7.22 10.79
C SER A 237 1.63 -7.06 10.30
N PHE A 238 2.58 -7.74 10.92
CA PHE A 238 3.96 -7.81 10.46
C PHE A 238 4.07 -8.57 9.13
N TRP A 239 3.31 -9.67 8.97
CA TRP A 239 3.23 -10.40 7.71
C TRP A 239 2.69 -9.52 6.57
N LEU A 240 1.64 -8.73 6.80
CA LEU A 240 1.12 -7.76 5.83
C LEU A 240 2.18 -6.74 5.39
N ALA A 241 3.03 -6.30 6.32
CA ALA A 241 4.11 -5.34 6.07
C ALA A 241 5.33 -5.96 5.36
N THR A 242 5.40 -7.27 5.24
CA THR A 242 6.54 -8.02 4.69
C THR A 242 6.10 -8.98 3.59
N ALA A 243 5.85 -10.24 3.92
CA ALA A 243 5.49 -11.27 2.94
C ALA A 243 4.17 -10.98 2.21
N GLY A 244 3.16 -10.47 2.91
CA GLY A 244 1.89 -10.06 2.29
C GLY A 244 2.07 -8.96 1.25
N GLY A 245 2.91 -7.95 1.56
CA GLY A 245 3.27 -6.91 0.59
C GLY A 245 4.02 -7.47 -0.62
N ALA A 246 4.94 -8.40 -0.39
CA ALA A 246 5.68 -9.06 -1.48
C ALA A 246 4.75 -9.90 -2.39
N GLU A 247 3.84 -10.65 -1.80
CA GLU A 247 2.82 -11.42 -2.52
C GLU A 247 1.89 -10.51 -3.32
N SER A 248 1.46 -9.39 -2.74
CA SER A 248 0.64 -8.38 -3.42
C SER A 248 1.29 -7.80 -4.67
N LEU A 249 2.62 -7.79 -4.72
CA LEU A 249 3.41 -7.32 -5.86
C LEU A 249 3.90 -8.46 -6.77
N GLY A 250 3.65 -9.72 -6.44
CA GLY A 250 4.17 -10.87 -7.17
C GLY A 250 5.71 -10.96 -7.14
N LEU A 251 6.38 -10.38 -6.12
CA LEU A 251 7.83 -10.31 -6.04
C LEU A 251 8.40 -11.37 -5.09
N PRO A 252 9.53 -12.04 -5.43
CA PRO A 252 10.15 -13.08 -4.61
C PRO A 252 10.94 -12.50 -3.44
N LEU A 253 10.25 -11.86 -2.50
CA LEU A 253 10.81 -11.10 -1.38
C LEU A 253 10.33 -11.60 -0.02
N ALA A 254 10.87 -11.00 1.04
CA ALA A 254 10.38 -10.98 2.42
C ALA A 254 10.40 -12.32 3.17
N THR A 255 11.05 -13.34 2.64
CA THR A 255 11.37 -14.58 3.35
C THR A 255 12.84 -14.94 3.17
N PHE A 256 13.43 -15.66 4.15
CA PHE A 256 14.83 -16.10 4.10
C PHE A 256 14.97 -17.50 3.45
N GLU A 257 14.25 -17.72 2.37
CA GLU A 257 14.30 -18.96 1.61
C GLU A 257 15.29 -18.86 0.44
N PRO A 258 15.97 -19.95 0.07
CA PRO A 258 16.80 -19.99 -1.11
C PRO A 258 16.01 -19.59 -2.38
N GLY A 259 16.59 -18.69 -3.18
CA GLY A 259 15.93 -18.16 -4.39
C GLY A 259 15.14 -16.87 -4.19
N ARG A 260 14.96 -16.42 -2.93
CA ARG A 260 14.36 -15.14 -2.60
C ARG A 260 15.43 -14.05 -2.46
N ALA A 261 15.02 -12.79 -2.62
CA ALA A 261 15.90 -11.67 -2.39
C ALA A 261 16.26 -11.54 -0.90
N PHE A 262 17.54 -11.34 -0.61
CA PHE A 262 18.03 -11.17 0.75
C PHE A 262 17.92 -9.70 1.16
N ASP A 263 16.72 -9.32 1.58
CA ASP A 263 16.39 -7.99 2.10
C ASP A 263 16.18 -8.09 3.60
N LEU A 264 16.90 -7.28 4.39
CA LEU A 264 16.76 -7.30 5.85
C LEU A 264 17.17 -5.98 6.52
N GLN A 265 16.69 -5.82 7.74
CA GLN A 265 17.17 -4.80 8.68
C GLN A 265 17.87 -5.46 9.87
N VAL A 266 18.98 -4.90 10.31
CA VAL A 266 19.64 -5.24 11.57
C VAL A 266 19.20 -4.25 12.64
N ILE A 267 18.54 -4.75 13.68
CA ILE A 267 17.99 -3.95 14.78
C ILE A 267 18.87 -4.08 16.02
N ASP A 268 19.37 -2.96 16.53
CA ASP A 268 20.10 -2.91 17.79
C ASP A 268 19.13 -2.87 18.97
N VAL A 269 19.00 -4.01 19.64
CA VAL A 269 18.14 -4.17 20.83
C VAL A 269 18.85 -3.84 22.14
N LYS A 270 20.16 -3.52 22.11
CA LYS A 270 20.99 -3.26 23.30
C LYS A 270 21.42 -1.80 23.44
N ARG A 271 20.92 -0.93 22.59
CA ARG A 271 21.22 0.50 22.64
C ARG A 271 20.82 1.07 24.02
N PRO A 272 21.73 1.77 24.73
CA PRO A 272 21.53 2.18 26.13
C PRO A 272 20.31 3.11 26.35
N ASP A 273 19.96 3.91 25.34
CA ASP A 273 18.87 4.89 25.33
C ASP A 273 17.61 4.39 24.62
N SER A 274 17.43 3.08 24.55
CA SER A 274 16.32 2.42 23.88
C SER A 274 15.45 1.62 24.84
N ASP A 275 14.13 1.67 24.63
CA ASP A 275 13.15 0.88 25.38
C ASP A 275 13.13 -0.60 24.98
N LEU A 276 14.03 -1.04 24.09
CA LEU A 276 14.13 -2.44 23.63
C LEU A 276 14.85 -3.36 24.61
N THR A 277 15.49 -2.83 25.64
CA THR A 277 16.24 -3.63 26.62
C THR A 277 15.34 -4.62 27.34
N GLY A 278 15.68 -5.89 27.29
CA GLY A 278 14.99 -6.95 28.01
C GLY A 278 15.39 -6.98 29.49
N PHE A 279 14.45 -7.40 30.33
CA PHE A 279 14.64 -7.52 31.80
C PHE A 279 14.82 -8.97 32.25
N GLY A 280 15.07 -9.90 31.33
CA GLY A 280 15.23 -11.33 31.61
C GLY A 280 13.92 -12.08 31.89
N VAL A 281 12.79 -11.42 31.69
CA VAL A 281 11.43 -11.99 31.67
C VAL A 281 10.74 -11.66 30.37
N PHE A 282 9.84 -12.53 29.90
CA PHE A 282 9.18 -12.38 28.59
C PHE A 282 10.20 -12.19 27.47
N ASP A 283 11.11 -13.13 27.33
CA ASP A 283 12.26 -13.01 26.42
C ASP A 283 12.28 -14.10 25.34
N GLU A 284 11.11 -14.69 25.10
CA GLU A 284 10.89 -15.60 23.99
C GLU A 284 10.99 -14.83 22.65
N PRO A 285 11.27 -15.50 21.52
CA PRO A 285 11.39 -14.85 20.22
C PRO A 285 10.19 -13.96 19.86
N ILE A 286 8.97 -14.38 20.21
CA ILE A 286 7.75 -13.60 19.98
C ILE A 286 7.69 -12.33 20.83
N ASP A 287 8.16 -12.38 22.08
CA ASP A 287 8.21 -11.22 22.97
C ASP A 287 9.22 -10.18 22.49
N ARG A 288 10.36 -10.65 21.98
CA ARG A 288 11.38 -9.79 21.36
C ARG A 288 10.87 -9.14 20.10
N LEU A 289 10.19 -9.90 19.22
CA LEU A 289 9.54 -9.36 18.03
C LEU A 289 8.51 -8.29 18.41
N ALA A 290 7.66 -8.57 19.39
CA ALA A 290 6.66 -7.62 19.86
C ALA A 290 7.31 -6.33 20.37
N ARG A 291 8.36 -6.41 21.20
CA ARG A 291 9.11 -5.22 21.64
C ARG A 291 9.68 -4.42 20.47
N ILE A 292 10.30 -5.09 19.50
CA ILE A 292 10.83 -4.42 18.29
C ILE A 292 9.71 -3.70 17.55
N LEU A 293 8.60 -4.37 17.27
CA LEU A 293 7.50 -3.79 16.49
C LEU A 293 6.80 -2.65 17.22
N TYR A 294 6.67 -2.71 18.56
CA TYR A 294 6.00 -1.66 19.33
C TYR A 294 6.92 -0.51 19.74
N LEU A 295 8.19 -0.77 20.05
CA LEU A 295 9.02 0.19 20.77
C LEU A 295 10.23 0.67 19.95
N SER A 296 10.59 0.01 18.82
CA SER A 296 11.73 0.47 18.03
C SER A 296 11.48 1.82 17.38
N THR A 297 12.53 2.59 17.31
CA THR A 297 12.64 3.85 16.58
C THR A 297 13.56 3.69 15.38
N PRO A 298 13.61 4.63 14.44
CA PRO A 298 14.60 4.60 13.35
C PRO A 298 16.04 4.46 13.84
N ASP A 299 16.34 4.91 15.05
CA ASP A 299 17.70 4.84 15.62
C ASP A 299 18.13 3.42 16.00
N ASN A 300 17.19 2.51 16.23
CA ASN A 300 17.48 1.10 16.45
C ASN A 300 17.87 0.36 15.17
N VAL A 301 17.51 0.87 13.99
CA VAL A 301 17.92 0.28 12.71
C VAL A 301 19.38 0.63 12.46
N ARG A 302 20.27 -0.35 12.54
CA ARG A 302 21.71 -0.17 12.36
C ARG A 302 22.12 -0.33 10.90
N GLN A 303 21.68 -1.39 10.28
CA GLN A 303 22.03 -1.72 8.90
C GLN A 303 20.78 -2.13 8.11
N VAL A 304 20.79 -1.82 6.82
CA VAL A 304 19.76 -2.28 5.87
C VAL A 304 20.46 -2.91 4.67
N PHE A 305 19.97 -4.07 4.29
CA PHE A 305 20.44 -4.80 3.13
C PHE A 305 19.31 -4.94 2.11
N THR A 306 19.62 -4.75 0.84
CA THR A 306 18.73 -5.04 -0.30
C THR A 306 19.45 -5.92 -1.29
N GLN A 307 18.89 -7.06 -1.66
CA GLN A 307 19.55 -8.04 -2.55
C GLN A 307 20.92 -8.47 -2.03
N GLY A 308 21.08 -8.57 -0.71
CA GLY A 308 22.35 -8.91 -0.06
C GLY A 308 23.41 -7.79 -0.08
N VAL A 309 23.07 -6.60 -0.53
CA VAL A 309 23.96 -5.43 -0.52
C VAL A 309 23.61 -4.51 0.64
N LEU A 310 24.60 -4.11 1.39
CA LEU A 310 24.47 -3.11 2.45
C LEU A 310 24.20 -1.74 1.82
N VAL A 311 22.99 -1.22 2.01
CA VAL A 311 22.52 0.05 1.44
C VAL A 311 22.44 1.17 2.48
N CYS A 312 22.40 0.81 3.75
CA CYS A 312 22.48 1.75 4.88
C CYS A 312 23.29 1.14 6.00
N ASP A 313 24.28 1.89 6.47
CA ASP A 313 25.13 1.55 7.64
C ASP A 313 25.26 2.76 8.55
N LYS A 314 24.68 2.69 9.74
CA LYS A 314 24.79 3.76 10.73
C LYS A 314 26.06 3.64 11.60
N ASP A 315 26.75 2.52 11.53
CA ASP A 315 28.03 2.33 12.23
C ASP A 315 29.22 2.94 11.47
N ALA A 316 29.03 3.21 10.17
CA ALA A 316 30.06 3.81 9.31
C ALA A 316 30.09 5.36 9.34
N ARG A 317 29.37 5.99 10.27
CA ARG A 317 29.32 7.48 10.40
C ARG A 317 30.22 7.96 11.51
#